data_204335f2483429992da5904e9594771e
#
_entry.id   204335f2483429992da5904e9594771e
#
_cell.length_a   1.000
_cell.length_b   1.000
_cell.length_c   1.000
_cell.angle_alpha   90.00
_cell.angle_beta   90.00
_cell.angle_gamma   90.00
#
_symmetry.space_group_name_H-M   'P 1'
#
loop_
_entity.id
_entity.type
_entity.pdbx_description
1 polymer ?
#
loop_
_entity_poly.entity_id
_entity_poly.type
_entity_poly.pdbx_seq_one_letter_code
_entity_poly.pdbx_strand_id
1 'polypeptide(L)'
;YYEKVDGIERCIDDEIPFEIPDSWEWTRMGTIVTLLSGTDFKPEEYNESGNGVPYITGASSLSKNQVLVTRWTETPRIIANKGDILLVCKGSGYGKSIICNVDVAHIARQIMAIKKNDSLDMEYIRFFLQANFDLLKSKGQGVIPGIDRNSVLTLLLPLPPLSEQYKISTQVKQILQNISRL
;
A
#
# COMPACT_ATOMS: atom_id res chain seq x y z
N TYR A 1 -20.00 5.38 16.68
CA TYR A 1 -19.79 4.74 15.38
C TYR A 1 -20.04 3.24 15.47
N TYR A 2 -20.63 2.66 14.42
CA TYR A 2 -20.95 1.24 14.34
C TYR A 2 -20.45 0.69 13.01
N GLU A 3 -19.91 -0.52 13.01
CA GLU A 3 -19.61 -1.28 11.79
C GLU A 3 -20.45 -2.56 11.75
N LYS A 4 -20.76 -3.03 10.55
CA LYS A 4 -21.47 -4.28 10.34
C LYS A 4 -20.60 -5.23 9.51
N VAL A 5 -20.20 -6.35 10.13
CA VAL A 5 -19.36 -7.37 9.50
C VAL A 5 -20.11 -8.70 9.58
N ASP A 6 -20.30 -9.38 8.47
CA ASP A 6 -21.00 -10.67 8.35
C ASP A 6 -22.40 -10.68 9.04
N GLY A 7 -23.09 -9.53 8.96
CA GLY A 7 -24.41 -9.35 9.56
C GLY A 7 -24.41 -9.00 11.04
N ILE A 8 -23.26 -9.00 11.70
CA ILE A 8 -23.10 -8.64 13.12
C ILE A 8 -22.72 -7.15 13.20
N GLU A 9 -23.52 -6.39 13.94
CA GLU A 9 -23.28 -5.00 14.24
C GLU A 9 -22.47 -4.86 15.54
N ARG A 10 -21.41 -4.05 15.53
CA ARG A 10 -20.64 -3.74 16.74
C ARG A 10 -20.31 -2.23 16.83
N CYS A 11 -20.26 -1.71 18.05
CA CYS A 11 -19.74 -0.38 18.33
C CYS A 11 -18.23 -0.36 18.15
N ILE A 12 -17.71 0.70 17.51
CA ILE A 12 -16.28 0.93 17.26
C ILE A 12 -15.81 2.28 17.82
N ASP A 13 -16.58 2.92 18.72
CA ASP A 13 -16.22 4.23 19.27
C ASP A 13 -14.84 4.22 19.94
N ASP A 14 -14.48 3.12 20.61
CA ASP A 14 -13.17 2.98 21.26
C ASP A 14 -12.00 2.86 20.24
N GLU A 15 -12.31 2.59 18.97
CA GLU A 15 -11.30 2.49 17.90
C GLU A 15 -11.16 3.83 17.14
N ILE A 16 -12.08 4.77 17.31
CA ILE A 16 -12.10 6.06 16.61
C ILE A 16 -11.09 7.02 17.27
N PRO A 17 -10.03 7.45 16.58
CA PRO A 17 -8.98 8.25 17.19
C PRO A 17 -9.33 9.75 17.31
N PHE A 18 -10.28 10.24 16.49
CA PHE A 18 -10.72 11.65 16.44
C PHE A 18 -12.04 11.79 15.69
N GLU A 19 -12.71 12.92 15.90
CA GLU A 19 -13.93 13.28 15.15
C GLU A 19 -13.59 13.66 13.70
N ILE A 20 -14.50 13.30 12.78
CA ILE A 20 -14.38 13.63 11.35
C ILE A 20 -15.58 14.49 10.91
N PRO A 21 -15.43 15.29 9.83
CA PRO A 21 -16.56 16.03 9.26
C PRO A 21 -17.74 15.13 8.87
N ASP A 22 -18.97 15.63 8.91
CA ASP A 22 -20.20 14.89 8.57
C ASP A 22 -20.19 14.33 7.14
N SER A 23 -19.39 14.91 6.25
CA SER A 23 -19.21 14.45 4.86
C SER A 23 -18.21 13.29 4.71
N TRP A 24 -17.53 12.88 5.79
CA TRP A 24 -16.53 11.80 5.80
C TRP A 24 -17.11 10.57 6.49
N GLU A 25 -16.52 9.42 6.16
CA GLU A 25 -16.90 8.14 6.78
C GLU A 25 -15.67 7.39 7.31
N TRP A 26 -15.81 6.74 8.47
CA TRP A 26 -14.83 5.75 8.91
C TRP A 26 -15.07 4.43 8.17
N THR A 27 -14.02 3.88 7.56
CA THR A 27 -14.11 2.59 6.86
C THR A 27 -12.88 1.74 7.13
N ARG A 28 -13.02 0.41 7.01
CA ARG A 28 -11.85 -0.49 7.00
C ARG A 28 -11.20 -0.48 5.61
N MET A 29 -9.87 -0.45 5.58
CA MET A 29 -9.13 -0.54 4.32
C MET A 29 -9.59 -1.73 3.46
N GLY A 30 -9.81 -2.90 4.08
CA GLY A 30 -10.25 -4.12 3.38
C GLY A 30 -11.62 -4.02 2.71
N THR A 31 -12.44 -3.04 3.08
CA THR A 31 -13.76 -2.82 2.45
C THR A 31 -13.64 -2.11 1.10
N ILE A 32 -12.61 -1.27 0.94
CA ILE A 32 -12.48 -0.36 -0.21
C ILE A 32 -11.32 -0.71 -1.15
N VAL A 33 -10.39 -1.59 -0.72
CA VAL A 33 -9.22 -1.94 -1.54
C VAL A 33 -9.08 -3.43 -1.74
N THR A 34 -8.50 -3.82 -2.87
CA THR A 34 -8.02 -5.18 -3.11
C THR A 34 -6.52 -5.24 -2.82
N LEU A 35 -6.10 -6.13 -1.94
CA LEU A 35 -4.70 -6.31 -1.55
C LEU A 35 -4.18 -7.65 -2.07
N LEU A 36 -3.05 -7.64 -2.79
CA LEU A 36 -2.34 -8.83 -3.25
C LEU A 36 -1.03 -8.98 -2.46
N SER A 37 -0.73 -10.20 -2.04
CA SER A 37 0.56 -10.55 -1.48
C SER A 37 1.42 -11.22 -2.55
N GLY A 38 2.67 -10.76 -2.71
CA GLY A 38 3.58 -11.29 -3.70
C GLY A 38 4.09 -12.69 -3.36
N THR A 39 4.75 -13.31 -4.33
CA THR A 39 5.39 -14.63 -4.19
C THR A 39 6.78 -14.60 -4.82
N ASP A 40 7.70 -15.36 -4.22
CA ASP A 40 9.07 -15.44 -4.72
C ASP A 40 9.19 -16.43 -5.88
N PHE A 41 10.23 -16.20 -6.68
CA PHE A 41 10.71 -17.11 -7.70
C PHE A 41 12.01 -17.78 -7.27
N LYS A 42 12.24 -18.98 -7.78
CA LYS A 42 13.56 -19.61 -7.73
C LYS A 42 14.49 -18.94 -8.74
N PRO A 43 15.82 -19.05 -8.59
CA PRO A 43 16.78 -18.41 -9.48
C PRO A 43 16.57 -18.69 -10.98
N GLU A 44 16.09 -19.89 -11.32
CA GLU A 44 15.81 -20.32 -12.69
C GLU A 44 14.51 -19.74 -13.29
N GLU A 45 13.66 -19.11 -12.49
CA GLU A 45 12.35 -18.55 -12.92
C GLU A 45 12.43 -17.07 -13.26
N TYR A 46 13.61 -16.43 -13.09
CA TYR A 46 13.81 -15.02 -13.45
C TYR A 46 15.18 -14.81 -14.11
N ASN A 47 15.36 -13.68 -14.76
CA ASN A 47 16.59 -13.30 -15.47
C ASN A 47 16.97 -11.85 -15.20
N GLU A 48 18.17 -11.45 -15.62
CA GLU A 48 18.69 -10.07 -15.59
C GLU A 48 18.91 -9.52 -17.02
N SER A 49 18.47 -10.26 -18.05
CA SER A 49 18.62 -9.91 -19.46
C SER A 49 17.47 -9.09 -20.05
N GLY A 50 16.43 -8.78 -19.25
CA GLY A 50 15.30 -7.98 -19.70
C GLY A 50 14.16 -8.78 -20.35
N ASN A 51 14.19 -10.12 -20.29
CA ASN A 51 13.17 -10.95 -20.91
C ASN A 51 11.95 -11.13 -20.00
N GLY A 52 10.77 -10.77 -20.51
CA GLY A 52 9.50 -10.86 -19.79
C GLY A 52 9.09 -9.59 -19.06
N VAL A 53 8.33 -9.72 -17.98
CA VAL A 53 7.86 -8.60 -17.17
C VAL A 53 8.82 -8.29 -16.01
N PRO A 54 8.92 -7.03 -15.55
CA PRO A 54 9.67 -6.67 -14.35
C PRO A 54 9.35 -7.56 -13.16
N TYR A 55 10.37 -7.96 -12.40
CA TYR A 55 10.26 -8.66 -11.14
C TYR A 55 10.73 -7.78 -9.98
N ILE A 56 9.78 -7.27 -9.18
CA ILE A 56 10.03 -6.36 -8.06
C ILE A 56 10.26 -7.19 -6.80
N THR A 57 11.50 -7.21 -6.31
CA THR A 57 11.92 -8.14 -5.26
C THR A 57 11.80 -7.59 -3.84
N GLY A 58 11.83 -6.27 -3.65
CA GLY A 58 11.77 -5.66 -2.33
C GLY A 58 12.11 -4.17 -2.34
N ALA A 59 12.56 -3.66 -1.20
CA ALA A 59 12.86 -2.24 -1.01
C ALA A 59 13.93 -1.69 -1.96
N SER A 60 14.90 -2.51 -2.39
CA SER A 60 15.93 -2.13 -3.37
C SER A 60 15.38 -1.87 -4.76
N SER A 61 14.24 -2.48 -5.10
CA SER A 61 13.54 -2.24 -6.37
C SER A 61 12.71 -0.95 -6.36
N LEU A 62 12.63 -0.25 -5.24
CA LEU A 62 11.87 0.98 -5.10
C LEU A 62 12.81 2.14 -4.77
N SER A 63 12.86 3.18 -5.59
CA SER A 63 13.69 4.36 -5.37
C SER A 63 12.89 5.64 -5.54
N LYS A 64 12.97 6.51 -4.54
CA LYS A 64 12.29 7.82 -4.47
C LYS A 64 10.81 7.71 -4.83
N ASN A 65 10.36 7.67 -6.01
CA ASN A 65 8.98 7.51 -6.42
C ASN A 65 8.87 6.69 -7.72
N GLN A 66 9.81 5.77 -7.93
CA GLN A 66 9.84 4.93 -9.13
C GLN A 66 10.33 3.52 -8.84
N VAL A 67 9.90 2.59 -9.67
CA VAL A 67 10.38 1.22 -9.69
C VAL A 67 11.73 1.18 -10.41
N LEU A 68 12.73 0.58 -9.77
CA LEU A 68 14.01 0.24 -10.37
C LEU A 68 13.98 -1.24 -10.76
N VAL A 69 14.01 -1.50 -12.06
CA VAL A 69 13.92 -2.86 -12.59
C VAL A 69 15.31 -3.41 -12.85
N THR A 70 15.66 -4.49 -12.18
CA THR A 70 16.94 -5.22 -12.37
C THR A 70 16.72 -6.69 -12.67
N ARG A 71 15.49 -7.18 -12.57
CA ARG A 71 15.12 -8.58 -12.81
C ARG A 71 13.81 -8.65 -13.57
N TRP A 72 13.66 -9.71 -14.35
CA TRP A 72 12.49 -9.98 -15.19
C TRP A 72 12.10 -11.45 -15.09
N THR A 73 10.82 -11.74 -15.38
CA THR A 73 10.29 -13.09 -15.47
C THR A 73 9.36 -13.26 -16.66
N GLU A 74 9.45 -14.39 -17.33
CA GLU A 74 8.55 -14.75 -18.42
C GLU A 74 7.27 -15.45 -17.93
N THR A 75 7.23 -15.85 -16.65
CA THR A 75 6.11 -16.58 -16.03
C THR A 75 5.55 -15.85 -14.80
N PRO A 76 5.02 -14.62 -14.95
CA PRO A 76 4.52 -13.86 -13.81
C PRO A 76 3.29 -14.54 -13.18
N ARG A 77 3.16 -14.44 -11.84
CA ARG A 77 2.06 -15.06 -11.08
C ARG A 77 1.21 -14.02 -10.34
N ILE A 78 1.83 -13.16 -9.58
CA ILE A 78 1.16 -12.08 -8.82
C ILE A 78 1.54 -10.74 -9.45
N ILE A 79 0.52 -10.09 -10.04
CA ILE A 79 0.71 -8.93 -10.91
C ILE A 79 0.33 -7.63 -10.19
N ALA A 80 1.28 -6.71 -10.15
CA ALA A 80 1.03 -5.30 -9.91
C ALA A 80 0.99 -4.55 -11.25
N ASN A 81 0.13 -3.53 -11.32
CA ASN A 81 -0.05 -2.70 -12.50
C ASN A 81 0.27 -1.24 -12.18
N LYS A 82 0.44 -0.43 -13.21
CA LYS A 82 0.60 1.01 -13.09
C LYS A 82 -0.57 1.62 -12.32
N GLY A 83 -0.24 2.44 -11.30
CA GLY A 83 -1.21 3.05 -10.41
C GLY A 83 -1.50 2.27 -9.13
N ASP A 84 -1.09 0.99 -9.03
CA ASP A 84 -1.17 0.24 -7.78
C ASP A 84 -0.20 0.83 -6.73
N ILE A 85 -0.53 0.74 -5.44
CA ILE A 85 0.43 1.04 -4.37
C ILE A 85 1.27 -0.22 -4.12
N LEU A 86 2.58 -0.10 -4.24
CA LEU A 86 3.53 -1.11 -3.82
C LEU A 86 3.99 -0.80 -2.40
N LEU A 87 3.72 -1.71 -1.46
CA LEU A 87 4.09 -1.60 -0.06
C LEU A 87 5.12 -2.68 0.29
N VAL A 88 6.30 -2.27 0.73
CA VAL A 88 7.29 -3.20 1.28
C VAL A 88 6.81 -3.67 2.65
N CYS A 89 6.47 -4.94 2.75
CA CYS A 89 5.92 -5.52 3.97
C CYS A 89 6.93 -6.29 4.82
N LYS A 90 8.12 -6.63 4.28
CA LYS A 90 9.18 -7.38 4.96
C LYS A 90 10.57 -6.89 4.55
N GLY A 91 11.57 -7.17 5.39
CA GLY A 91 12.97 -6.81 5.16
C GLY A 91 13.33 -5.40 5.64
N SER A 92 14.57 -4.96 5.36
CA SER A 92 15.16 -3.73 5.90
C SER A 92 14.45 -2.43 5.50
N GLY A 93 13.61 -2.46 4.48
CA GLY A 93 12.89 -1.29 3.99
C GLY A 93 11.37 -1.38 4.18
N TYR A 94 10.90 -2.23 5.10
CA TYR A 94 9.47 -2.38 5.32
C TYR A 94 8.81 -1.07 5.74
N GLY A 95 7.58 -0.83 5.26
CA GLY A 95 6.87 0.44 5.37
C GLY A 95 7.08 1.38 4.20
N LYS A 96 8.13 1.20 3.39
CA LYS A 96 8.31 1.97 2.16
C LYS A 96 7.18 1.69 1.18
N SER A 97 6.61 2.73 0.62
CA SER A 97 5.53 2.60 -0.37
C SER A 97 5.69 3.60 -1.51
N ILE A 98 5.32 3.18 -2.71
CA ILE A 98 5.26 4.02 -3.91
C ILE A 98 4.02 3.69 -4.74
N ILE A 99 3.64 4.60 -5.63
CA ILE A 99 2.73 4.28 -6.72
C ILE A 99 3.52 3.59 -7.83
N CYS A 100 3.06 2.42 -8.27
CA CYS A 100 3.68 1.68 -9.36
C CYS A 100 3.65 2.50 -10.65
N ASN A 101 4.81 2.70 -11.26
CA ASN A 101 4.97 3.48 -12.49
C ASN A 101 5.32 2.62 -13.72
N VAL A 102 5.36 1.30 -13.57
CA VAL A 102 5.52 0.34 -14.67
C VAL A 102 4.17 -0.29 -15.00
N ASP A 103 3.93 -0.58 -16.27
CA ASP A 103 2.60 -1.03 -16.73
C ASP A 103 2.20 -2.37 -16.10
N VAL A 104 3.14 -3.30 -16.04
CA VAL A 104 2.97 -4.65 -15.47
C VAL A 104 4.25 -5.06 -14.75
N ALA A 105 4.13 -5.68 -13.58
CA ALA A 105 5.25 -6.28 -12.87
C ALA A 105 4.80 -7.47 -12.02
N HIS A 106 5.64 -8.50 -11.89
CA HIS A 106 5.51 -9.50 -10.83
C HIS A 106 6.09 -8.97 -9.53
N ILE A 107 5.46 -9.25 -8.39
CA ILE A 107 5.94 -8.84 -7.06
C ILE A 107 6.33 -10.02 -6.19
N ALA A 108 7.48 -9.91 -5.53
CA ALA A 108 7.99 -10.89 -4.57
C ALA A 108 7.26 -10.82 -3.21
N ARG A 109 7.40 -11.84 -2.38
CA ARG A 109 6.75 -11.94 -1.05
C ARG A 109 7.06 -10.78 -0.09
N GLN A 110 8.09 -9.99 -0.36
CA GLN A 110 8.42 -8.79 0.43
C GLN A 110 7.52 -7.59 0.08
N ILE A 111 6.74 -7.69 -0.99
CA ILE A 111 5.88 -6.64 -1.49
C ILE A 111 4.41 -7.07 -1.40
N MET A 112 3.57 -6.16 -0.96
CA MET A 112 2.12 -6.21 -1.17
C MET A 112 1.74 -5.14 -2.19
N ALA A 113 0.76 -5.45 -3.04
CA ALA A 113 0.16 -4.48 -3.97
C ALA A 113 -1.28 -4.19 -3.56
N ILE A 114 -1.58 -2.91 -3.32
CA ILE A 114 -2.95 -2.42 -3.21
C ILE A 114 -3.37 -2.00 -4.61
N LYS A 115 -4.36 -2.68 -5.15
CA LYS A 115 -4.83 -2.48 -6.52
C LYS A 115 -5.45 -1.09 -6.69
N LYS A 116 -5.11 -0.45 -7.82
CA LYS A 116 -5.72 0.81 -8.22
C LYS A 116 -7.25 0.70 -8.24
N ASN A 117 -7.89 1.68 -7.65
CA ASN A 117 -9.34 1.84 -7.63
C ASN A 117 -9.65 3.29 -8.05
N ASP A 118 -10.39 3.47 -9.16
CA ASP A 118 -10.68 4.79 -9.71
C ASP A 118 -11.66 5.61 -8.84
N SER A 119 -12.30 4.98 -7.84
CA SER A 119 -13.12 5.67 -6.84
C SER A 119 -12.30 6.24 -5.68
N LEU A 120 -10.97 6.04 -5.67
CA LEU A 120 -10.06 6.48 -4.61
C LEU A 120 -8.88 7.27 -5.20
N ASP A 121 -8.40 8.26 -4.46
CA ASP A 121 -7.07 8.82 -4.72
C ASP A 121 -6.02 7.90 -4.09
N MET A 122 -5.31 7.16 -4.93
CA MET A 122 -4.28 6.21 -4.47
C MET A 122 -3.13 6.89 -3.72
N GLU A 123 -2.86 8.18 -3.97
CA GLU A 123 -1.87 8.94 -3.20
C GLU A 123 -2.38 9.27 -1.79
N TYR A 124 -3.67 9.58 -1.63
CA TYR A 124 -4.29 9.73 -0.32
C TYR A 124 -4.15 8.46 0.51
N ILE A 125 -4.50 7.31 -0.09
CA ILE A 125 -4.34 5.98 0.55
C ILE A 125 -2.88 5.73 0.92
N ARG A 126 -1.93 6.02 0.03
CA ARG A 126 -0.50 5.83 0.27
C ARG A 126 0.01 6.70 1.41
N PHE A 127 -0.36 7.99 1.45
CA PHE A 127 0.02 8.89 2.55
C PHE A 127 -0.59 8.45 3.88
N PHE A 128 -1.84 8.00 3.86
CA PHE A 128 -2.48 7.46 5.06
C PHE A 128 -1.73 6.24 5.61
N LEU A 129 -1.33 5.30 4.76
CA LEU A 129 -0.50 4.15 5.17
C LEU A 129 0.83 4.59 5.76
N GLN A 130 1.49 5.59 5.16
CA GLN A 130 2.75 6.12 5.67
C GLN A 130 2.57 6.80 7.04
N ALA A 131 1.51 7.59 7.22
CA ALA A 131 1.21 8.26 8.49
C ALA A 131 0.89 7.25 9.62
N ASN A 132 0.33 6.08 9.28
CA ASN A 132 -0.04 5.04 10.23
C ASN A 132 0.99 3.87 10.27
N PHE A 133 2.21 4.10 9.78
CA PHE A 133 3.23 3.07 9.70
C PHE A 133 3.56 2.44 11.07
N ASP A 134 3.70 3.24 12.12
CA ASP A 134 4.00 2.75 13.46
C ASP A 134 2.87 1.88 14.02
N LEU A 135 1.62 2.20 13.71
CA LEU A 135 0.46 1.38 14.07
C LEU A 135 0.46 0.05 13.31
N LEU A 136 0.77 0.07 12.02
CA LEU A 136 0.90 -1.13 11.20
C LEU A 136 2.03 -2.04 11.69
N LYS A 137 3.15 -1.45 12.08
CA LYS A 137 4.30 -2.14 12.65
C LYS A 137 3.99 -2.80 13.99
N SER A 138 3.26 -2.13 14.86
CA SER A 138 2.93 -2.62 16.21
C SER A 138 1.96 -3.80 16.19
N LYS A 139 1.11 -3.89 15.16
CA LYS A 139 0.14 -4.99 14.98
C LYS A 139 0.76 -6.25 14.36
N GLY A 140 1.97 -6.15 13.79
CA GLY A 140 2.68 -7.29 13.20
C GLY A 140 3.06 -8.32 14.27
N GLN A 141 2.51 -9.54 14.18
CA GLN A 141 2.84 -10.64 15.08
C GLN A 141 4.03 -11.42 14.51
N GLY A 142 5.13 -11.50 15.26
CA GLY A 142 6.25 -12.39 14.92
C GLY A 142 7.62 -11.88 15.36
N VAL A 143 8.60 -12.80 15.34
CA VAL A 143 10.01 -12.52 15.66
C VAL A 143 10.69 -11.65 14.60
N ILE A 144 10.16 -11.67 13.35
CA ILE A 144 10.68 -10.88 12.24
C ILE A 144 9.79 -9.65 12.05
N PRO A 145 10.32 -8.42 12.16
CA PRO A 145 9.55 -7.21 11.92
C PRO A 145 8.96 -7.20 10.50
N GLY A 146 7.68 -6.83 10.42
CA GLY A 146 7.00 -6.75 9.12
C GLY A 146 5.57 -6.25 9.29
N ILE A 147 4.94 -5.95 8.17
CA ILE A 147 3.52 -5.61 8.08
C ILE A 147 2.81 -6.84 7.54
N ASP A 148 1.87 -7.37 8.30
CA ASP A 148 1.03 -8.46 7.82
C ASP A 148 -0.19 -7.95 7.05
N ARG A 149 -0.78 -8.83 6.25
CA ARG A 149 -1.94 -8.52 5.41
C ARG A 149 -3.14 -8.03 6.22
N ASN A 150 -3.41 -8.68 7.35
CA ASN A 150 -4.58 -8.38 8.16
C ASN A 150 -4.45 -7.00 8.82
N SER A 151 -3.25 -6.63 9.28
CA SER A 151 -2.98 -5.29 9.82
C SER A 151 -3.33 -4.18 8.82
N VAL A 152 -3.05 -4.38 7.52
CA VAL A 152 -3.45 -3.41 6.48
C VAL A 152 -4.96 -3.40 6.27
N LEU A 153 -5.59 -4.58 6.13
CA LEU A 153 -7.02 -4.67 5.79
C LEU A 153 -7.94 -4.20 6.92
N THR A 154 -7.53 -4.37 8.18
CA THR A 154 -8.31 -3.95 9.36
C THR A 154 -8.05 -2.50 9.79
N LEU A 155 -7.12 -1.80 9.14
CA LEU A 155 -6.83 -0.41 9.47
C LEU A 155 -8.05 0.46 9.20
N LEU A 156 -8.47 1.23 10.21
CA LEU A 156 -9.52 2.23 10.08
C LEU A 156 -8.99 3.46 9.33
N LEU A 157 -9.69 3.83 8.29
CA LEU A 157 -9.37 4.96 7.41
C LEU A 157 -10.49 6.00 7.49
N PRO A 158 -10.20 7.28 7.77
CA PRO A 158 -11.16 8.35 7.53
C PRO A 158 -11.25 8.59 6.02
N LEU A 159 -12.41 8.37 5.43
CA LEU A 159 -12.63 8.42 3.99
C LEU A 159 -13.40 9.70 3.60
N PRO A 160 -12.69 10.72 3.09
CA PRO A 160 -13.32 11.92 2.53
C PRO A 160 -14.00 11.63 1.18
N PRO A 161 -14.89 12.50 0.71
CA PRO A 161 -15.28 12.54 -0.70
C PRO A 161 -14.06 12.63 -1.61
N LEU A 162 -14.11 12.00 -2.80
CA LEU A 162 -12.95 11.86 -3.70
C LEU A 162 -12.27 13.20 -4.02
N SER A 163 -13.06 14.27 -4.21
CA SER A 163 -12.53 15.61 -4.45
C SER A 163 -11.68 16.17 -3.29
N GLU A 164 -11.99 15.78 -2.07
CA GLU A 164 -11.22 16.16 -0.89
C GLU A 164 -9.98 15.30 -0.73
N GLN A 165 -10.06 13.99 -1.05
CA GLN A 165 -8.88 13.13 -1.10
C GLN A 165 -7.80 13.75 -2.01
N TYR A 166 -8.15 14.20 -3.22
CA TYR A 166 -7.24 14.88 -4.14
C TYR A 166 -6.66 16.19 -3.59
N LYS A 167 -7.47 16.99 -2.90
CA LYS A 167 -6.98 18.22 -2.25
C LYS A 167 -5.94 17.90 -1.17
N ILE A 168 -6.25 16.94 -0.30
CA ILE A 168 -5.37 16.52 0.80
C ILE A 168 -4.05 15.98 0.24
N SER A 169 -4.09 15.04 -0.70
CA SER A 169 -2.88 14.45 -1.27
C SER A 169 -2.01 15.47 -1.99
N THR A 170 -2.63 16.43 -2.69
CA THR A 170 -1.91 17.54 -3.35
C THR A 170 -1.21 18.43 -2.34
N GLN A 171 -1.89 18.82 -1.26
CA GLN A 171 -1.29 19.65 -0.20
C GLN A 171 -0.13 18.92 0.49
N VAL A 172 -0.30 17.64 0.82
CA VAL A 172 0.77 16.83 1.42
C VAL A 172 1.99 16.76 0.49
N LYS A 173 1.80 16.54 -0.82
CA LYS A 173 2.90 16.57 -1.79
C LYS A 173 3.64 17.91 -1.80
N GLN A 174 2.91 19.01 -1.81
CA GLN A 174 3.52 20.36 -1.79
C GLN A 174 4.35 20.59 -0.52
N ILE A 175 3.82 20.22 0.64
CA ILE A 175 4.53 20.34 1.92
C ILE A 175 5.83 19.51 1.89
N LEU A 176 5.76 18.24 1.48
CA LEU A 176 6.91 17.35 1.39
C LEU A 176 7.97 17.86 0.40
N GLN A 177 7.55 18.43 -0.74
CA GLN A 177 8.48 19.05 -1.70
C GLN A 177 9.18 20.29 -1.13
N ASN A 178 8.47 21.11 -0.37
CA ASN A 178 9.06 22.29 0.27
C ASN A 178 10.10 21.90 1.34
N ILE A 179 9.77 20.90 2.17
CA ILE A 179 10.71 20.39 3.18
C ILE A 179 11.97 19.79 2.53
N SER A 180 11.84 19.10 1.40
CA SER A 180 12.99 18.48 0.71
C SER A 180 13.94 19.47 0.02
N ARG A 181 13.58 20.76 -0.02
CA ARG A 181 14.42 21.86 -0.58
C ARG A 181 15.19 22.63 0.49
N LEU A 182 14.91 22.37 1.77
CA LEU A 182 15.63 22.90 2.92
C LEU A 182 16.86 22.05 3.25
#